data_8b512f441351ead3aae125735d3add71
#
_entry.id   8b512f441351ead3aae125735d3add71
#
_cell.length_a   1.000
_cell.length_b   1.000
_cell.length_c   1.000
_cell.angle_alpha   90.00
_cell.angle_beta   90.00
_cell.angle_gamma   90.00
#
_symmetry.space_group_name_H-M   'P 1'
#
loop_
_entity.id
_entity.type
_entity.pdbx_description
1 polymer ?
#
loop_
_entity_poly.entity_id
_entity_poly.type
_entity_poly.pdbx_seq_one_letter_code
_entity_poly.pdbx_strand_id
1 'polypeptide(L)'
;VVTLDPAATGARAVGRIELTPATASVKDSFGCLDLVGAGFSPLFEAQWIIRAPEEPPRPAWGWSVVGDAEELAAWAAAWDGGQGHGEVFRAGLLDEQDVVVLQARDGDGRVVAGAVANRSAGVAEVVGLSNVFTTEAAEGGLARAWAGAPVAAAHHWPGLPVVGYEHGEDLDTALAQGFDTLGPLKVWVRW
;
A
#
# COMPACT_ATOMS: atom_id res chain seq x y z
N VAL A 1 5.86 -4.15 14.79
CA VAL A 1 5.85 -5.63 14.66
C VAL A 1 4.77 -6.03 13.67
N VAL A 2 5.05 -7.02 12.83
CA VAL A 2 4.07 -7.63 11.91
C VAL A 2 3.93 -9.10 12.27
N THR A 3 2.70 -9.62 12.40
CA THR A 3 2.48 -11.06 12.59
C THR A 3 2.52 -11.77 11.24
N LEU A 4 3.25 -12.89 11.19
CA LEU A 4 3.40 -13.73 10.00
C LEU A 4 2.88 -15.16 10.24
N ASP A 5 2.27 -15.42 11.41
CA ASP A 5 1.79 -16.72 11.84
C ASP A 5 0.37 -16.53 12.42
N PRO A 6 -0.65 -17.21 11.89
CA PRO A 6 -2.01 -17.13 12.42
C PRO A 6 -2.13 -17.64 13.86
N ALA A 7 -1.17 -18.45 14.33
CA ALA A 7 -1.10 -18.90 15.70
C ALA A 7 -0.33 -17.95 16.64
N ALA A 8 0.07 -16.76 16.15
CA ALA A 8 0.73 -15.75 16.97
C ALA A 8 -0.18 -15.34 18.13
N THR A 9 0.41 -15.18 19.33
CA THR A 9 -0.31 -14.70 20.51
C THR A 9 0.07 -13.27 20.84
N GLY A 10 -0.83 -12.53 21.49
CA GLY A 10 -0.57 -11.16 21.93
C GLY A 10 0.68 -11.06 22.80
N ALA A 11 0.89 -11.97 23.74
CA ALA A 11 2.08 -12.01 24.60
C ALA A 11 3.38 -12.15 23.79
N ARG A 12 3.39 -12.99 22.73
CA ARG A 12 4.55 -13.18 21.86
C ARG A 12 4.80 -11.98 20.97
N ALA A 13 3.75 -11.33 20.47
CA ALA A 13 3.86 -10.12 19.67
C ALA A 13 4.44 -8.96 20.50
N VAL A 14 3.89 -8.72 21.69
CA VAL A 14 4.31 -7.67 22.61
C VAL A 14 5.72 -7.90 23.14
N GLY A 15 6.09 -9.15 23.46
CA GLY A 15 7.43 -9.51 23.95
C GLY A 15 8.56 -9.25 22.97
N ARG A 16 8.25 -8.95 21.71
CA ARG A 16 9.22 -8.57 20.66
C ARG A 16 9.32 -7.05 20.44
N ILE A 17 8.52 -6.28 21.16
CA ILE A 17 8.51 -4.82 21.04
C ILE A 17 9.43 -4.27 22.13
N GLU A 18 10.45 -3.53 21.71
CA GLU A 18 11.15 -2.66 22.63
C GLU A 18 10.21 -1.54 23.05
N LEU A 19 9.79 -1.57 24.31
CA LEU A 19 8.79 -0.64 24.85
C LEU A 19 9.39 0.73 25.21
N THR A 20 10.59 1.02 24.80
CA THR A 20 11.29 2.28 24.86
C THR A 20 11.68 2.70 23.45
N PRO A 21 10.85 3.30 22.72
CA PRO A 21 10.25 4.62 22.83
C PRO A 21 8.75 4.58 23.03
N ALA A 22 8.17 5.77 23.28
CA ALA A 22 6.78 5.95 23.69
C ALA A 22 5.73 5.39 22.71
N THR A 23 6.06 5.14 21.45
CA THR A 23 5.11 4.70 20.43
C THR A 23 5.48 3.33 19.85
N ALA A 24 4.51 2.44 19.78
CA ALA A 24 4.69 1.13 19.16
C ALA A 24 3.45 0.75 18.35
N SER A 25 3.65 0.04 17.23
CA SER A 25 2.56 -0.50 16.43
C SER A 25 2.71 -1.99 16.19
N VAL A 26 1.58 -2.68 16.12
CA VAL A 26 1.49 -4.09 15.73
C VAL A 26 0.52 -4.20 14.56
N LYS A 27 1.02 -4.69 13.44
CA LYS A 27 0.19 -5.10 12.30
C LYS A 27 -0.17 -6.57 12.50
N ASP A 28 -1.39 -6.80 12.91
CA ASP A 28 -1.97 -8.12 13.09
C ASP A 28 -2.55 -8.59 11.75
N SER A 29 -1.75 -9.33 11.01
CA SER A 29 -2.07 -9.75 9.65
C SER A 29 -3.23 -10.74 9.55
N PHE A 30 -3.75 -11.22 10.68
CA PHE A 30 -4.85 -12.20 10.74
C PHE A 30 -6.05 -11.66 11.52
N GLY A 31 -5.97 -10.46 12.08
CA GLY A 31 -7.03 -9.83 12.85
C GLY A 31 -7.45 -10.61 14.10
N CYS A 32 -6.57 -11.46 14.63
CA CYS A 32 -6.91 -12.42 15.70
C CYS A 32 -6.36 -12.05 17.08
N LEU A 33 -5.53 -11.01 17.20
CA LEU A 33 -4.95 -10.61 18.47
C LEU A 33 -5.92 -9.72 19.27
N ASP A 34 -5.88 -9.89 20.59
CA ASP A 34 -6.38 -8.91 21.55
C ASP A 34 -5.18 -8.33 22.32
N LEU A 35 -4.90 -7.04 22.11
CA LEU A 35 -3.79 -6.33 22.72
C LEU A 35 -4.23 -5.22 23.70
N VAL A 36 -5.52 -5.12 23.97
CA VAL A 36 -6.06 -4.11 24.92
C VAL A 36 -5.42 -4.26 26.28
N GLY A 37 -5.32 -5.49 26.79
CA GLY A 37 -4.67 -5.79 28.09
C GLY A 37 -3.17 -5.44 28.14
N ALA A 38 -2.52 -5.25 27.00
CA ALA A 38 -1.12 -4.82 26.88
C ALA A 38 -0.98 -3.30 26.64
N GLY A 39 -2.06 -2.55 26.72
CA GLY A 39 -2.10 -1.10 26.58
C GLY A 39 -2.09 -0.60 25.12
N PHE A 40 -2.46 -1.44 24.17
CA PHE A 40 -2.67 -1.04 22.78
C PHE A 40 -4.14 -0.72 22.53
N SER A 41 -4.38 0.18 21.60
CA SER A 41 -5.70 0.47 21.03
C SER A 41 -5.72 0.14 19.54
N PRO A 42 -6.85 -0.33 19.00
CA PRO A 42 -6.99 -0.48 17.55
C PRO A 42 -6.87 0.88 16.88
N LEU A 43 -6.01 0.98 15.86
CA LEU A 43 -5.91 2.17 15.02
C LEU A 43 -6.93 2.09 13.89
N PHE A 44 -6.95 0.96 13.17
CA PHE A 44 -7.96 0.64 12.17
C PHE A 44 -8.04 -0.87 11.93
N GLU A 45 -9.15 -1.28 11.32
CA GLU A 45 -9.35 -2.62 10.76
C GLU A 45 -9.43 -2.52 9.24
N ALA A 46 -8.84 -3.48 8.55
CA ALA A 46 -8.76 -3.53 7.10
C ALA A 46 -8.99 -4.97 6.60
N GLN A 47 -9.05 -5.13 5.29
CA GLN A 47 -9.07 -6.43 4.63
C GLN A 47 -7.82 -6.56 3.76
N TRP A 48 -7.16 -7.71 3.82
CA TRP A 48 -6.25 -8.12 2.76
C TRP A 48 -7.03 -8.32 1.48
N ILE A 49 -6.49 -7.82 0.38
CA ILE A 49 -7.09 -7.94 -0.95
C ILE A 49 -6.09 -8.53 -1.92
N ILE A 50 -6.62 -9.24 -2.93
CA ILE A 50 -5.84 -9.85 -4.01
C ILE A 50 -6.54 -9.64 -5.34
N ARG A 51 -5.76 -9.38 -6.36
CA ARG A 51 -6.19 -9.45 -7.75
C ARG A 51 -5.36 -10.50 -8.48
N ALA A 52 -6.02 -11.46 -9.11
CA ALA A 52 -5.36 -12.48 -9.91
C ALA A 52 -4.58 -11.84 -11.08
N PRO A 53 -3.47 -12.47 -11.53
CA PRO A 53 -2.76 -12.00 -12.69
C PRO A 53 -3.66 -12.12 -13.94
N GLU A 54 -3.73 -11.02 -14.67
CA GLU A 54 -4.47 -10.92 -15.92
C GLU A 54 -3.57 -10.35 -17.01
N GLU A 55 -3.96 -10.53 -18.28
CA GLU A 55 -3.34 -9.79 -19.36
C GLU A 55 -3.72 -8.30 -19.18
N PRO A 56 -2.78 -7.39 -18.91
CA PRO A 56 -3.13 -6.06 -18.47
C PRO A 56 -3.76 -5.25 -19.61
N PRO A 57 -4.97 -4.71 -19.41
CA PRO A 57 -5.53 -3.73 -20.33
C PRO A 57 -4.67 -2.47 -20.34
N ARG A 58 -4.78 -1.65 -21.38
CA ARG A 58 -4.14 -0.34 -21.37
C ARG A 58 -4.72 0.52 -20.26
N PRO A 59 -3.89 1.10 -19.37
CA PRO A 59 -4.39 2.01 -18.36
C PRO A 59 -5.00 3.24 -19.01
N ALA A 60 -6.05 3.80 -18.39
CA ALA A 60 -6.72 5.00 -18.90
C ALA A 60 -5.83 6.25 -18.85
N TRP A 61 -4.85 6.27 -17.94
CA TRP A 61 -3.82 7.30 -17.83
C TRP A 61 -2.47 6.75 -18.28
N GLY A 62 -1.56 7.63 -18.67
CA GLY A 62 -0.18 7.28 -18.94
C GLY A 62 0.58 7.03 -17.64
N TRP A 63 0.48 5.83 -17.10
CA TRP A 63 1.27 5.42 -15.94
C TRP A 63 2.73 5.23 -16.31
N SER A 64 3.63 5.68 -15.43
CA SER A 64 5.07 5.51 -15.56
C SER A 64 5.70 5.23 -14.20
N VAL A 65 6.94 4.74 -14.21
CA VAL A 65 7.77 4.62 -13.02
C VAL A 65 8.41 5.98 -12.72
N VAL A 66 8.46 6.36 -11.46
CA VAL A 66 9.23 7.50 -10.96
C VAL A 66 10.71 7.19 -11.12
N GLY A 67 11.44 8.00 -11.89
CA GLY A 67 12.81 7.71 -12.33
C GLY A 67 13.92 8.37 -11.51
N ASP A 68 13.61 9.47 -10.81
CA ASP A 68 14.59 10.22 -10.06
C ASP A 68 14.05 10.92 -8.82
N ALA A 69 14.94 11.56 -8.06
CA ALA A 69 14.60 12.19 -6.79
C ALA A 69 13.69 13.43 -6.95
N GLU A 70 13.73 14.12 -8.07
CA GLU A 70 12.87 15.29 -8.34
C GLU A 70 11.44 14.82 -8.62
N GLU A 71 11.28 13.78 -9.43
CA GLU A 71 10.00 13.14 -9.68
C GLU A 71 9.42 12.54 -8.40
N LEU A 72 10.27 11.89 -7.56
CA LEU A 72 9.83 11.35 -6.26
C LEU A 72 9.34 12.44 -5.32
N ALA A 73 10.02 13.59 -5.29
CA ALA A 73 9.58 14.72 -4.48
C ALA A 73 8.23 15.28 -4.96
N ALA A 74 8.02 15.39 -6.28
CA ALA A 74 6.74 15.81 -6.85
C ALA A 74 5.62 14.80 -6.54
N TRP A 75 5.91 13.50 -6.65
CA TRP A 75 5.01 12.42 -6.30
C TRP A 75 4.64 12.46 -4.81
N ALA A 76 5.63 12.58 -3.93
CA ALA A 76 5.42 12.63 -2.48
C ALA A 76 4.59 13.86 -2.05
N ALA A 77 4.81 15.01 -2.69
CA ALA A 77 4.00 16.20 -2.46
C ALA A 77 2.55 16.02 -2.90
N ALA A 78 2.31 15.33 -4.02
CA ALA A 78 0.97 15.00 -4.50
C ALA A 78 0.26 13.99 -3.57
N TRP A 79 0.98 12.96 -3.09
CA TRP A 79 0.47 11.99 -2.14
C TRP A 79 0.08 12.62 -0.81
N ASP A 80 0.91 13.52 -0.32
CA ASP A 80 0.76 14.17 0.98
C ASP A 80 -0.35 15.26 0.99
N GLY A 81 -0.75 15.74 -0.16
CA GLY A 81 -1.69 16.85 -0.27
C GLY A 81 -1.20 18.15 0.40
N GLY A 82 0.13 18.28 0.57
CA GLY A 82 0.77 19.47 1.17
C GLY A 82 0.79 19.48 2.70
N GLN A 83 0.58 18.34 3.37
CA GLN A 83 0.57 18.24 4.84
C GLN A 83 1.98 18.15 5.47
N GLY A 84 3.03 17.98 4.66
CA GLY A 84 4.43 17.94 5.12
C GLY A 84 4.93 16.57 5.57
N HIS A 85 4.24 15.48 5.21
CA HIS A 85 4.64 14.11 5.53
C HIS A 85 5.40 13.40 4.40
N GLY A 86 5.62 14.07 3.26
CA GLY A 86 6.27 13.49 2.08
C GLY A 86 7.70 12.98 2.34
N GLU A 87 8.35 13.38 3.43
CA GLU A 87 9.70 12.93 3.82
C GLU A 87 9.79 11.42 4.15
N VAL A 88 8.67 10.71 4.27
CA VAL A 88 8.67 9.25 4.46
C VAL A 88 9.20 8.52 3.21
N PHE A 89 9.08 9.13 2.03
CA PHE A 89 9.58 8.59 0.77
C PHE A 89 10.96 9.16 0.47
N ARG A 90 12.00 8.43 0.83
CA ARG A 90 13.39 8.83 0.63
C ARG A 90 13.90 8.40 -0.74
N ALA A 91 14.85 9.13 -1.30
CA ALA A 91 15.42 8.84 -2.61
C ALA A 91 16.00 7.42 -2.72
N GLY A 92 16.56 6.88 -1.63
CA GLY A 92 17.03 5.49 -1.60
C GLY A 92 15.97 4.44 -1.90
N LEU A 93 14.67 4.78 -1.87
CA LEU A 93 13.61 3.88 -2.31
C LEU A 93 13.71 3.53 -3.80
N LEU A 94 14.27 4.45 -4.60
CA LEU A 94 14.45 4.25 -6.04
C LEU A 94 15.60 3.30 -6.38
N ASP A 95 16.51 3.04 -5.42
CA ASP A 95 17.64 2.12 -5.57
C ASP A 95 17.24 0.65 -5.28
N GLU A 96 16.05 0.42 -4.72
CA GLU A 96 15.56 -0.91 -4.37
C GLU A 96 15.05 -1.65 -5.61
N GLN A 97 15.68 -2.78 -5.95
CA GLN A 97 15.38 -3.55 -7.17
C GLN A 97 13.98 -4.16 -7.21
N ASP A 98 13.40 -4.43 -6.05
CA ASP A 98 12.08 -5.04 -5.90
C ASP A 98 11.01 -4.01 -5.51
N VAL A 99 11.27 -2.72 -5.70
CA VAL A 99 10.32 -1.64 -5.42
C VAL A 99 10.24 -0.70 -6.62
N VAL A 100 9.02 -0.28 -6.96
CA VAL A 100 8.79 0.80 -7.92
C VAL A 100 7.77 1.78 -7.37
N VAL A 101 8.02 3.05 -7.60
CA VAL A 101 7.06 4.11 -7.36
C VAL A 101 6.38 4.41 -8.69
N LEU A 102 5.06 4.28 -8.72
CA LEU A 102 4.22 4.44 -9.90
C LEU A 102 3.50 5.78 -9.86
N GLN A 103 3.44 6.45 -10.99
CA GLN A 103 2.76 7.74 -11.14
C GLN A 103 1.92 7.80 -12.40
N ALA A 104 0.83 8.55 -12.33
CA ALA A 104 0.10 9.03 -13.50
C ALA A 104 0.13 10.55 -13.53
N ARG A 105 0.29 11.13 -14.72
CA ARG A 105 0.36 12.58 -14.93
C ARG A 105 -0.78 13.04 -15.84
N ASP A 106 -1.23 14.27 -15.62
CA ASP A 106 -2.17 14.95 -16.52
C ASP A 106 -1.47 15.52 -17.76
N GLY A 107 -2.24 16.19 -18.62
CA GLY A 107 -1.73 16.83 -19.84
C GLY A 107 -0.74 17.97 -19.59
N ASP A 108 -0.72 18.51 -18.37
CA ASP A 108 0.22 19.57 -17.94
C ASP A 108 1.47 18.99 -17.26
N GLY A 109 1.58 17.66 -17.15
CA GLY A 109 2.68 16.95 -16.52
C GLY A 109 2.63 16.89 -14.99
N ARG A 110 1.50 17.27 -14.36
CA ARG A 110 1.34 17.19 -12.91
C ARG A 110 0.98 15.77 -12.49
N VAL A 111 1.54 15.31 -11.36
CA VAL A 111 1.16 14.03 -10.76
C VAL A 111 -0.29 14.12 -10.28
N VAL A 112 -1.14 13.25 -10.78
CA VAL A 112 -2.58 13.21 -10.45
C VAL A 112 -2.98 11.91 -9.75
N ALA A 113 -2.17 10.86 -9.85
CA ALA A 113 -2.35 9.62 -9.10
C ALA A 113 -1.01 8.92 -8.91
N GLY A 114 -0.93 8.04 -7.95
CA GLY A 114 0.26 7.26 -7.70
C GLY A 114 0.01 6.02 -6.85
N ALA A 115 1.04 5.18 -6.78
CA ALA A 115 1.10 4.00 -5.92
C ALA A 115 2.56 3.60 -5.68
N VAL A 116 2.80 2.81 -4.65
CA VAL A 116 4.05 2.08 -4.47
C VAL A 116 3.77 0.60 -4.70
N ALA A 117 4.56 -0.03 -5.55
CA ALA A 117 4.49 -1.47 -5.76
C ALA A 117 5.83 -2.11 -5.39
N ASN A 118 5.77 -3.31 -4.79
CA ASN A 118 6.96 -4.07 -4.46
C ASN A 118 6.76 -5.55 -4.77
N ARG A 119 7.80 -6.19 -5.33
CA ARG A 119 7.79 -7.64 -5.50
C ARG A 119 8.24 -8.30 -4.19
N SER A 120 7.48 -9.28 -3.75
CA SER A 120 7.84 -10.12 -2.61
C SER A 120 8.20 -11.51 -3.10
N ALA A 121 9.43 -11.92 -2.84
CA ALA A 121 9.90 -13.28 -3.09
C ALA A 121 9.84 -14.08 -1.78
N GLY A 122 9.02 -15.11 -1.75
CA GLY A 122 8.83 -15.95 -0.57
C GLY A 122 8.26 -17.32 -0.96
N VAL A 123 7.31 -17.81 -0.18
CA VAL A 123 6.58 -19.05 -0.50
C VAL A 123 5.74 -18.88 -1.77
N ALA A 124 5.27 -17.66 -2.05
CA ALA A 124 4.65 -17.27 -3.29
C ALA A 124 5.19 -15.91 -3.73
N GLU A 125 5.45 -15.75 -5.03
CA GLU A 125 5.78 -14.44 -5.58
C GLU A 125 4.49 -13.64 -5.78
N VAL A 126 4.46 -12.44 -5.25
CA VAL A 126 3.34 -11.51 -5.37
C VAL A 126 3.85 -10.08 -5.55
N VAL A 127 3.04 -9.23 -6.10
CA VAL A 127 3.27 -7.78 -6.11
C VAL A 127 2.45 -7.15 -5.00
N GLY A 128 3.10 -6.61 -3.99
CA GLY A 128 2.47 -5.76 -2.98
C GLY A 128 2.14 -4.40 -3.57
N LEU A 129 0.91 -3.92 -3.40
CA LEU A 129 0.47 -2.59 -3.81
C LEU A 129 0.06 -1.80 -2.56
N SER A 130 0.56 -0.59 -2.43
CA SER A 130 0.28 0.30 -1.30
C SER A 130 0.33 1.77 -1.73
N ASN A 131 -0.13 2.65 -0.83
CA ASN A 131 -0.12 4.11 -1.07
C ASN A 131 -0.79 4.49 -2.40
N VAL A 132 -1.87 3.80 -2.77
CA VAL A 132 -2.68 4.18 -3.92
C VAL A 132 -3.38 5.49 -3.57
N PHE A 133 -3.18 6.51 -4.39
CA PHE A 133 -3.82 7.80 -4.18
C PHE A 133 -4.23 8.46 -5.49
N THR A 134 -5.09 9.44 -5.36
CA THR A 134 -5.45 10.37 -6.43
C THR A 134 -5.52 11.78 -5.86
N THR A 135 -5.21 12.78 -6.67
CA THR A 135 -5.41 14.18 -6.31
C THR A 135 -6.82 14.65 -6.72
N GLU A 136 -7.29 15.77 -6.18
CA GLU A 136 -8.57 16.36 -6.59
C GLU A 136 -8.64 16.73 -8.07
N ALA A 137 -7.48 16.96 -8.70
CA ALA A 137 -7.37 17.28 -10.13
C ALA A 137 -7.54 16.05 -11.03
N ALA A 138 -7.56 14.84 -10.47
CA ALA A 138 -7.64 13.61 -11.26
C ALA A 138 -9.06 13.37 -11.78
N GLU A 139 -9.21 13.36 -13.11
CA GLU A 139 -10.46 12.94 -13.74
C GLU A 139 -10.75 11.46 -13.45
N GLY A 140 -11.93 11.15 -12.94
CA GLY A 140 -12.35 9.80 -12.55
C GLY A 140 -11.84 9.35 -11.17
N GLY A 141 -11.08 10.19 -10.48
CA GLY A 141 -10.73 10.05 -9.07
C GLY A 141 -10.14 8.69 -8.69
N LEU A 142 -10.47 8.25 -7.48
CA LEU A 142 -9.95 7.02 -6.86
C LEU A 142 -10.22 5.76 -7.68
N ALA A 143 -11.40 5.66 -8.32
CA ALA A 143 -11.73 4.50 -9.17
C ALA A 143 -10.74 4.32 -10.33
N ARG A 144 -10.28 5.41 -10.92
CA ARG A 144 -9.29 5.39 -12.02
C ARG A 144 -7.89 5.06 -11.52
N ALA A 145 -7.53 5.51 -10.31
CA ALA A 145 -6.27 5.14 -9.67
C ALA A 145 -6.23 3.62 -9.41
N TRP A 146 -7.28 3.06 -8.80
CA TRP A 146 -7.39 1.62 -8.55
C TRP A 146 -7.52 0.78 -9.82
N ALA A 147 -8.07 1.32 -10.91
CA ALA A 147 -8.06 0.64 -12.20
C ALA A 147 -6.65 0.62 -12.83
N GLY A 148 -5.86 1.68 -12.67
CA GLY A 148 -4.59 1.86 -13.35
C GLY A 148 -3.38 1.33 -12.59
N ALA A 149 -3.29 1.55 -11.27
CA ALA A 149 -2.12 1.17 -10.48
C ALA A 149 -1.78 -0.33 -10.54
N PRO A 150 -2.74 -1.27 -10.36
CA PRO A 150 -2.42 -2.70 -10.46
C PRO A 150 -2.03 -3.12 -11.87
N VAL A 151 -2.56 -2.45 -12.90
CA VAL A 151 -2.16 -2.69 -14.29
C VAL A 151 -0.72 -2.22 -14.53
N ALA A 152 -0.35 -1.04 -14.04
CA ALA A 152 1.02 -0.53 -14.14
C ALA A 152 2.02 -1.43 -13.40
N ALA A 153 1.66 -1.92 -12.22
CA ALA A 153 2.44 -2.90 -11.46
C ALA A 153 2.61 -4.21 -12.23
N ALA A 154 1.53 -4.72 -12.87
CA ALA A 154 1.56 -5.93 -13.68
C ALA A 154 2.38 -5.77 -14.97
N HIS A 155 2.51 -4.57 -15.53
CA HIS A 155 3.44 -4.31 -16.62
C HIS A 155 4.91 -4.42 -16.19
N HIS A 156 5.20 -4.06 -14.94
CA HIS A 156 6.56 -4.16 -14.40
C HIS A 156 6.91 -5.59 -14.01
N TRP A 157 5.96 -6.33 -13.40
CA TRP A 157 6.10 -7.74 -13.01
C TRP A 157 4.93 -8.57 -13.56
N PRO A 158 5.00 -8.97 -14.85
CA PRO A 158 3.91 -9.69 -15.49
C PRO A 158 3.68 -11.07 -14.91
N GLY A 159 2.41 -11.48 -14.84
CA GLY A 159 2.03 -12.82 -14.40
C GLY A 159 1.98 -13.01 -12.88
N LEU A 160 2.28 -11.98 -12.08
CA LEU A 160 2.17 -12.05 -10.63
C LEU A 160 0.82 -11.51 -10.14
N PRO A 161 0.21 -12.13 -9.11
CA PRO A 161 -0.96 -11.55 -8.47
C PRO A 161 -0.57 -10.27 -7.71
N VAL A 162 -1.49 -9.30 -7.71
CA VAL A 162 -1.33 -8.05 -6.96
C VAL A 162 -2.06 -8.19 -5.63
N VAL A 163 -1.39 -7.89 -4.52
CA VAL A 163 -1.94 -7.95 -3.16
C VAL A 163 -1.80 -6.61 -2.46
N GLY A 164 -2.73 -6.30 -1.58
CA GLY A 164 -2.70 -5.12 -0.75
C GLY A 164 -3.56 -5.31 0.49
N TYR A 165 -3.81 -4.25 1.22
CA TYR A 165 -4.86 -4.20 2.24
C TYR A 165 -5.46 -2.81 2.27
N GLU A 166 -6.79 -2.78 2.39
CA GLU A 166 -7.53 -1.53 2.40
C GLU A 166 -8.73 -1.58 3.32
N HIS A 167 -9.30 -0.43 3.59
CA HIS A 167 -10.53 -0.26 4.36
C HIS A 167 -11.37 0.90 3.79
N GLY A 168 -12.65 0.99 4.22
CA GLY A 168 -13.54 2.09 3.82
C GLY A 168 -13.70 2.21 2.30
N GLU A 169 -13.71 3.43 1.78
CA GLU A 169 -13.94 3.73 0.37
C GLU A 169 -12.86 3.15 -0.56
N ASP A 170 -11.60 3.09 -0.11
CA ASP A 170 -10.53 2.45 -0.87
C ASP A 170 -10.79 0.96 -1.08
N LEU A 171 -11.26 0.27 -0.03
CA LEU A 171 -11.62 -1.14 -0.13
C LEU A 171 -12.77 -1.35 -1.13
N ASP A 172 -13.85 -0.59 -0.99
CA ASP A 172 -15.00 -0.69 -1.88
C ASP A 172 -14.60 -0.43 -3.33
N THR A 173 -13.73 0.56 -3.54
CA THR A 173 -13.22 0.92 -4.86
C THR A 173 -12.33 -0.17 -5.44
N ALA A 174 -11.40 -0.74 -4.65
CA ALA A 174 -10.53 -1.83 -5.09
C ALA A 174 -11.35 -3.07 -5.48
N LEU A 175 -12.36 -3.44 -4.69
CA LEU A 175 -13.26 -4.56 -4.99
C LEU A 175 -14.02 -4.32 -6.30
N ALA A 176 -14.50 -3.10 -6.55
CA ALA A 176 -15.14 -2.73 -7.81
C ALA A 176 -14.18 -2.80 -9.02
N GLN A 177 -12.86 -2.77 -8.79
CA GLN A 177 -11.81 -2.93 -9.80
C GLN A 177 -11.26 -4.36 -9.88
N GLY A 178 -11.96 -5.35 -9.35
CA GLY A 178 -11.65 -6.78 -9.53
C GLY A 178 -10.67 -7.35 -8.51
N PHE A 179 -10.53 -6.72 -7.36
CA PHE A 179 -9.90 -7.36 -6.21
C PHE A 179 -10.91 -8.22 -5.45
N ASP A 180 -10.42 -9.29 -4.85
CA ASP A 180 -11.14 -10.15 -3.90
C ASP A 180 -10.55 -9.97 -2.50
N THR A 181 -11.35 -10.20 -1.44
CA THR A 181 -10.87 -10.22 -0.07
C THR A 181 -10.24 -11.55 0.30
N LEU A 182 -9.13 -11.52 1.06
CA LEU A 182 -8.47 -12.72 1.60
C LEU A 182 -8.73 -12.94 3.08
N GLY A 183 -9.00 -11.88 3.84
CA GLY A 183 -9.23 -11.96 5.27
C GLY A 183 -8.88 -10.68 6.02
N PRO A 184 -9.20 -10.62 7.32
CA PRO A 184 -9.04 -9.42 8.12
C PRO A 184 -7.57 -9.10 8.44
N LEU A 185 -7.32 -7.81 8.63
CA LEU A 185 -6.10 -7.25 9.17
C LEU A 185 -6.49 -6.20 10.22
N LYS A 186 -5.73 -6.12 11.31
CA LYS A 186 -5.91 -5.09 12.32
C LYS A 186 -4.58 -4.42 12.65
N VAL A 187 -4.56 -3.12 12.72
CA VAL A 187 -3.40 -2.36 13.20
C VAL A 187 -3.67 -1.85 14.61
N TRP A 188 -2.76 -2.18 15.50
CA TRP A 188 -2.78 -1.77 16.90
C TRP A 188 -1.69 -0.74 17.15
N VAL A 189 -1.97 0.26 17.98
CA VAL A 189 -1.00 1.28 18.39
C VAL A 189 -0.99 1.46 19.89
N ARG A 190 0.16 1.81 20.41
CA ARG A 190 0.36 2.31 21.77
C ARG A 190 1.16 3.60 21.69
N TRP A 191 0.58 4.65 22.22
CA TRP A 191 1.17 5.99 22.32
C TRP A 191 1.97 6.15 23.59
#